data_40c56bfd313d508874a6c95b3c91e2e2
#
_entry.id   40c56bfd313d508874a6c95b3c91e2e2
#
_cell.length_a   1.000
_cell.length_b   1.000
_cell.length_c   1.000
_cell.angle_alpha   90.00
_cell.angle_beta   90.00
_cell.angle_gamma   90.00
#
_symmetry.space_group_name_H-M   'P 1'
#
loop_
_entity.id
_entity.type
_entity.pdbx_description
1 polymer ?
#
loop_
_entity_poly.entity_id
_entity_poly.type
_entity_poly.pdbx_seq_one_letter_code
_entity_poly.pdbx_strand_id
1 'polypeptide(L)'
;RILYADAEGRIKIAEAFNNAVASGELSAPVILGRDHHDVSGTDSPYRETSNIYDGSQFTADMAIQNVIGDSFRGATWVSIHNGGGVGWGEVINGGFGLTLDGSKDAERKLKNMLFWDVNNGISRRSWARNDEAIFAIKREMGKNSALKVTLPNKVADSLIEKHF
;
A
#
# COMPACT_ATOMS: atom_id res chain seq x y z
N ARG A 1 -14.33 -10.57 1.82
CA ARG A 1 -14.52 -9.73 0.63
C ARG A 1 -13.30 -8.87 0.39
N ILE A 2 -12.99 -8.67 -0.86
CA ILE A 2 -11.93 -7.78 -1.30
C ILE A 2 -12.60 -6.50 -1.81
N LEU A 3 -12.09 -5.36 -1.35
CA LEU A 3 -12.52 -4.05 -1.80
C LEU A 3 -11.29 -3.28 -2.27
N TYR A 4 -11.43 -2.63 -3.41
CA TYR A 4 -10.43 -1.71 -3.92
C TYR A 4 -10.87 -0.28 -3.58
N ALA A 5 -10.02 0.43 -2.85
CA ALA A 5 -10.25 1.82 -2.48
C ALA A 5 -8.90 2.53 -2.33
N ASP A 6 -8.90 3.84 -2.50
CA ASP A 6 -7.74 4.68 -2.19
C ASP A 6 -7.56 4.81 -0.65
N ALA A 7 -6.54 5.55 -0.23
CA ALA A 7 -6.23 5.71 1.19
C ALA A 7 -7.42 6.28 1.98
N GLU A 8 -8.06 7.32 1.46
CA GLU A 8 -9.21 7.96 2.11
C GLU A 8 -10.40 7.00 2.22
N GLY A 9 -10.71 6.29 1.14
CA GLY A 9 -11.79 5.31 1.14
C GLY A 9 -11.56 4.17 2.11
N ARG A 10 -10.34 3.63 2.18
CA ARG A 10 -10.00 2.57 3.14
C ARG A 10 -10.10 3.04 4.58
N ILE A 11 -9.63 4.25 4.87
CA ILE A 11 -9.74 4.85 6.21
C ILE A 11 -11.20 5.01 6.60
N LYS A 12 -12.04 5.57 5.74
CA LYS A 12 -13.48 5.74 6.01
C LYS A 12 -14.21 4.42 6.27
N ILE A 13 -13.89 3.39 5.49
CA ILE A 13 -14.46 2.06 5.71
C ILE A 13 -14.02 1.50 7.06
N ALA A 14 -12.74 1.62 7.38
CA ALA A 14 -12.20 1.16 8.66
C ALA A 14 -12.79 1.93 9.85
N GLU A 15 -12.95 3.24 9.74
CA GLU A 15 -13.63 4.07 10.75
C GLU A 15 -15.08 3.63 10.96
N ALA A 16 -15.81 3.35 9.89
CA ALA A 16 -17.19 2.88 9.98
C ALA A 16 -17.27 1.56 10.76
N PHE A 17 -16.40 0.61 10.48
CA PHE A 17 -16.32 -0.64 11.22
C PHE A 17 -15.94 -0.42 12.69
N ASN A 18 -14.92 0.40 12.95
CA ASN A 18 -14.51 0.68 14.33
C ASN A 18 -15.61 1.35 15.14
N ASN A 19 -16.36 2.27 14.53
CA ASN A 19 -17.50 2.94 15.16
C ASN A 19 -18.67 1.98 15.41
N ALA A 20 -18.94 1.07 14.50
CA ALA A 20 -19.98 0.06 14.65
C ALA A 20 -19.67 -0.91 15.81
N VAL A 21 -18.40 -1.24 16.02
CA VAL A 21 -17.96 -2.01 17.20
C VAL A 21 -18.10 -1.17 18.46
N ALA A 22 -17.66 0.09 18.44
CA ALA A 22 -17.74 0.99 19.60
C ALA A 22 -19.18 1.25 20.04
N SER A 23 -20.14 1.31 19.11
CA SER A 23 -21.56 1.51 19.40
C SER A 23 -22.29 0.23 19.83
N GLY A 24 -21.68 -0.93 19.67
CA GLY A 24 -22.31 -2.23 19.90
C GLY A 24 -23.21 -2.72 18.76
N GLU A 25 -23.25 -2.04 17.64
CA GLU A 25 -23.92 -2.51 16.41
C GLU A 25 -23.28 -3.82 15.93
N LEU A 26 -21.97 -3.90 16.02
CA LEU A 26 -21.22 -5.15 15.86
C LEU A 26 -20.82 -5.69 17.24
N SER A 27 -21.14 -6.95 17.48
CA SER A 27 -20.91 -7.61 18.77
C SER A 27 -19.48 -8.12 18.97
N ALA A 28 -18.63 -7.99 17.97
CA ALA A 28 -17.25 -8.47 18.00
C ALA A 28 -16.32 -7.56 17.21
N PRO A 29 -15.02 -7.56 17.53
CA PRO A 29 -14.03 -6.84 16.75
C PRO A 29 -13.99 -7.29 15.29
N VAL A 30 -13.64 -6.35 14.41
CA VAL A 30 -13.41 -6.61 12.99
C VAL A 30 -11.91 -6.68 12.72
N ILE A 31 -11.48 -7.67 11.97
CA ILE A 31 -10.10 -7.77 11.50
C ILE A 31 -10.05 -7.29 10.06
N LEU A 32 -9.31 -6.21 9.83
CA LEU A 32 -8.88 -5.84 8.50
C LEU A 32 -7.57 -6.53 8.20
N GLY A 33 -7.48 -7.14 7.04
CA GLY A 33 -6.27 -7.78 6.58
C GLY A 33 -5.98 -7.40 5.16
N ARG A 34 -4.75 -7.62 4.79
CA ARG A 34 -4.30 -7.56 3.43
C ARG A 34 -3.97 -8.96 2.98
N ASP A 35 -4.30 -9.28 1.75
CA ASP A 35 -3.93 -10.54 1.13
C ASP A 35 -2.41 -10.67 1.12
N HIS A 36 -1.94 -11.85 1.48
CA HIS A 36 -0.51 -12.17 1.50
C HIS A 36 0.15 -12.05 0.12
N HIS A 37 -0.63 -12.06 -0.93
CA HIS A 37 -0.16 -11.88 -2.30
C HIS A 37 -0.17 -10.42 -2.76
N ASP A 38 -0.58 -9.50 -1.91
CA ASP A 38 -0.68 -8.09 -2.25
C ASP A 38 0.20 -7.26 -1.32
N VAL A 39 1.36 -6.88 -1.80
CA VAL A 39 2.28 -5.98 -1.08
C VAL A 39 2.05 -4.56 -1.57
N SER A 40 1.35 -3.72 -0.80
CA SER A 40 1.03 -2.35 -1.16
C SER A 40 0.32 -2.20 -2.50
N GLY A 41 -0.57 -3.13 -2.81
CA GLY A 41 -1.31 -3.12 -4.05
C GLY A 41 -0.49 -3.51 -5.26
N THR A 42 0.60 -4.23 -5.05
CA THR A 42 1.42 -4.77 -6.12
C THR A 42 1.03 -6.20 -6.38
N ASP A 43 0.21 -6.48 -7.31
CA ASP A 43 -0.01 -7.82 -7.82
C ASP A 43 -0.01 -7.85 -9.34
N SER A 44 0.56 -8.89 -9.84
CA SER A 44 0.66 -9.24 -11.24
C SER A 44 -0.71 -9.68 -11.79
N PRO A 45 -0.96 -9.65 -13.09
CA PRO A 45 -0.02 -9.30 -14.13
C PRO A 45 -0.07 -7.85 -14.62
N TYR A 46 -1.00 -7.05 -14.18
CA TYR A 46 -1.25 -5.72 -14.76
C TYR A 46 -0.91 -4.57 -13.83
N ARG A 47 -0.04 -4.80 -12.87
CA ARG A 47 0.41 -3.79 -11.93
C ARG A 47 1.88 -3.44 -12.17
N GLU A 48 2.42 -2.53 -11.38
CA GLU A 48 3.74 -1.97 -11.58
C GLU A 48 4.86 -3.00 -11.68
N THR A 49 4.73 -4.15 -11.02
CA THR A 49 5.76 -5.20 -11.08
C THR A 49 5.86 -5.84 -12.45
N SER A 50 4.78 -5.92 -13.20
CA SER A 50 4.79 -6.46 -14.55
C SER A 50 5.44 -5.53 -15.57
N ASN A 51 5.58 -4.24 -15.22
CA ASN A 51 6.19 -3.22 -16.06
C ASN A 51 7.65 -2.92 -15.68
N ILE A 52 8.22 -3.68 -14.76
CA ILE A 52 9.60 -3.52 -14.31
C ILE A 52 10.44 -4.66 -14.89
N TYR A 53 11.38 -4.31 -15.73
CA TYR A 53 12.21 -5.27 -16.46
C TYR A 53 13.70 -5.22 -16.08
N ASP A 54 14.02 -4.53 -15.00
CA ASP A 54 15.37 -4.33 -14.48
C ASP A 54 15.78 -5.34 -13.41
N GLY A 55 14.93 -6.32 -13.10
CA GLY A 55 15.17 -7.33 -12.08
C GLY A 55 14.73 -6.94 -10.67
N SER A 56 14.22 -5.72 -10.44
CA SER A 56 13.79 -5.28 -9.11
C SER A 56 12.58 -6.07 -8.56
N GLN A 57 11.82 -6.73 -9.44
CA GLN A 57 10.76 -7.66 -9.01
C GLN A 57 11.30 -8.86 -8.23
N PHE A 58 12.58 -9.14 -8.31
CA PHE A 58 13.23 -10.23 -7.59
C PHE A 58 13.87 -9.78 -6.27
N THR A 59 13.68 -8.52 -5.88
CA THR A 59 14.20 -8.00 -4.61
C THR A 59 13.22 -8.19 -3.46
N ALA A 60 13.74 -8.27 -2.25
CA ALA A 60 12.95 -8.37 -1.02
C ALA A 60 12.72 -7.01 -0.33
N ASP A 61 13.48 -6.00 -0.68
CA ASP A 61 13.62 -4.75 0.08
C ASP A 61 12.30 -4.04 0.29
N MET A 62 11.47 -4.00 -0.74
CA MET A 62 10.19 -3.28 -0.66
C MET A 62 9.15 -4.01 0.17
N ALA A 63 9.11 -5.33 0.13
CA ALA A 63 8.25 -6.12 0.98
C ALA A 63 8.65 -5.95 2.45
N ILE A 64 9.95 -5.96 2.74
CA ILE A 64 10.49 -5.73 4.08
C ILE A 64 10.16 -4.32 4.56
N GLN A 65 10.39 -3.30 3.74
CA GLN A 65 10.06 -1.92 4.08
C GLN A 65 8.57 -1.76 4.40
N ASN A 66 7.71 -2.39 3.62
CA ASN A 66 6.27 -2.32 3.84
C ASN A 66 5.87 -2.93 5.18
N VAL A 67 6.35 -4.14 5.48
CA VAL A 67 6.09 -4.84 6.74
C VAL A 67 6.60 -4.05 7.94
N ILE A 68 7.79 -3.46 7.84
CA ILE A 68 8.34 -2.58 8.88
C ILE A 68 7.44 -1.37 9.08
N GLY A 69 7.03 -0.72 8.00
CA GLY A 69 6.18 0.46 8.06
C GLY A 69 4.82 0.20 8.70
N ASP A 70 4.19 -0.93 8.38
CA ASP A 70 2.93 -1.35 9.00
C ASP A 70 3.11 -1.69 10.48
N SER A 71 4.21 -2.37 10.82
CA SER A 71 4.55 -2.70 12.21
C SER A 71 4.71 -1.44 13.07
N PHE A 72 5.44 -0.44 12.59
CA PHE A 72 5.63 0.83 13.29
C PHE A 72 4.33 1.61 13.52
N ARG A 73 3.33 1.37 12.68
CA ARG A 73 2.03 2.05 12.77
C ARG A 73 0.97 1.29 13.54
N GLY A 74 1.37 0.14 14.09
CA GLY A 74 0.56 -0.60 15.05
C GLY A 74 -0.33 -1.67 14.44
N ALA A 75 0.11 -2.29 13.35
CA ALA A 75 -0.50 -3.53 12.90
C ALA A 75 -0.59 -4.53 14.06
N THR A 76 -1.70 -5.24 14.15
CA THR A 76 -1.89 -6.26 15.19
C THR A 76 -0.97 -7.45 14.97
N TRP A 77 -0.76 -7.79 13.72
CA TRP A 77 0.23 -8.75 13.26
C TRP A 77 0.70 -8.40 11.85
N VAL A 78 1.89 -8.83 11.51
CA VAL A 78 2.45 -8.77 10.18
C VAL A 78 2.99 -10.13 9.80
N SER A 79 3.04 -10.38 8.51
CA SER A 79 3.67 -11.57 7.96
C SER A 79 4.63 -11.18 6.85
N ILE A 80 5.70 -11.92 6.73
CA ILE A 80 6.60 -11.88 5.60
C ILE A 80 7.03 -13.32 5.32
N HIS A 81 6.92 -13.74 4.09
CA HIS A 81 7.24 -15.11 3.71
C HIS A 81 7.72 -15.17 2.27
N ASN A 82 8.53 -16.15 1.97
CA ASN A 82 8.94 -16.46 0.61
C ASN A 82 7.89 -17.33 -0.09
N GLY A 83 8.04 -17.47 -1.37
CA GLY A 83 7.18 -18.31 -2.19
C GLY A 83 6.47 -17.56 -3.28
N GLY A 84 6.18 -18.29 -4.34
CA GLY A 84 5.55 -17.80 -5.53
C GLY A 84 4.20 -17.19 -5.23
N GLY A 85 4.14 -15.93 -5.35
CA GLY A 85 2.95 -15.16 -5.25
C GLY A 85 3.05 -14.00 -6.18
N VAL A 86 1.97 -13.38 -6.30
CA VAL A 86 1.88 -12.08 -6.90
C VAL A 86 2.23 -11.06 -5.85
N GLY A 87 2.77 -10.01 -6.23
CA GLY A 87 3.14 -8.95 -5.33
C GLY A 87 4.46 -8.37 -5.73
N TRP A 88 4.99 -7.58 -4.87
CA TRP A 88 6.27 -7.01 -5.14
C TRP A 88 7.33 -8.10 -4.96
N GLY A 89 7.85 -8.48 -6.04
CA GLY A 89 8.78 -9.57 -6.06
C GLY A 89 8.12 -10.94 -6.12
N GLU A 90 8.65 -11.74 -6.95
CA GLU A 90 8.27 -13.14 -7.10
C GLU A 90 8.90 -14.02 -6.00
N VAL A 91 9.73 -13.42 -5.16
CA VAL A 91 10.54 -14.09 -4.16
C VAL A 91 9.95 -14.00 -2.76
N ILE A 92 9.29 -12.88 -2.43
CA ILE A 92 8.83 -12.62 -1.08
C ILE A 92 7.50 -11.87 -1.09
N ASN A 93 6.64 -12.23 -0.16
CA ASN A 93 5.35 -11.61 0.05
C ASN A 93 5.19 -11.16 1.49
N GLY A 94 4.29 -10.22 1.72
CA GLY A 94 3.98 -9.75 3.05
C GLY A 94 2.53 -9.32 3.19
N GLY A 95 2.10 -9.19 4.40
CA GLY A 95 0.77 -8.74 4.73
C GLY A 95 0.66 -8.30 6.17
N PHE A 96 -0.50 -7.80 6.54
CA PHE A 96 -0.82 -7.37 7.90
C PHE A 96 -2.24 -7.74 8.29
N GLY A 97 -2.49 -7.72 9.60
CA GLY A 97 -3.80 -7.67 10.18
C GLY A 97 -3.92 -6.51 11.17
N LEU A 98 -5.06 -5.86 11.16
CA LEU A 98 -5.39 -4.77 12.08
C LEU A 98 -6.74 -5.05 12.73
N THR A 99 -6.73 -5.17 14.04
CA THR A 99 -7.95 -5.34 14.84
C THR A 99 -8.61 -4.00 15.09
N LEU A 100 -9.89 -3.93 14.77
CA LEU A 100 -10.78 -2.81 15.06
C LEU A 100 -11.71 -3.24 16.19
N ASP A 101 -11.40 -2.80 17.39
CA ASP A 101 -12.09 -3.19 18.63
C ASP A 101 -13.01 -2.10 19.21
N GLY A 102 -13.21 -1.02 18.43
CA GLY A 102 -14.00 0.14 18.85
C GLY A 102 -13.21 1.16 19.68
N SER A 103 -11.95 0.91 19.99
CA SER A 103 -11.14 1.80 20.83
C SER A 103 -10.62 3.02 20.05
N LYS A 104 -10.24 4.06 20.80
CA LYS A 104 -9.54 5.22 20.26
C LYS A 104 -8.13 4.88 19.75
N ASP A 105 -7.50 3.87 20.32
CA ASP A 105 -6.22 3.38 19.85
C ASP A 105 -6.33 2.70 18.47
N ALA A 106 -7.37 1.89 18.29
CA ALA A 106 -7.69 1.31 16.99
C ALA A 106 -7.97 2.40 15.95
N GLU A 107 -8.73 3.44 16.31
CA GLU A 107 -8.98 4.60 15.44
C GLU A 107 -7.69 5.30 15.00
N ARG A 108 -6.78 5.54 15.93
CA ARG A 108 -5.47 6.14 15.64
C ARG A 108 -4.62 5.25 14.72
N LYS A 109 -4.58 3.97 15.00
CA LYS A 109 -3.81 2.98 14.22
C LYS A 109 -4.32 2.85 12.81
N LEU A 110 -5.63 2.71 12.61
CA LEU A 110 -6.21 2.55 11.28
C LEU A 110 -5.90 3.75 10.38
N LYS A 111 -5.98 4.99 10.92
CA LYS A 111 -5.68 6.20 10.17
C LYS A 111 -4.21 6.23 9.70
N ASN A 112 -3.31 5.99 10.63
CA ASN A 112 -1.88 6.05 10.34
C ASN A 112 -1.42 4.93 9.41
N MET A 113 -1.86 3.71 9.69
CA MET A 113 -1.39 2.53 8.97
C MET A 113 -1.95 2.47 7.56
N LEU A 114 -3.25 2.67 7.38
CA LEU A 114 -3.87 2.61 6.06
C LEU A 114 -3.41 3.75 5.16
N PHE A 115 -3.17 4.94 5.73
CA PHE A 115 -2.58 6.05 4.99
C PHE A 115 -1.18 5.68 4.46
N TRP A 116 -0.33 5.15 5.33
CA TRP A 116 1.01 4.72 4.97
C TRP A 116 0.99 3.60 3.93
N ASP A 117 0.27 2.54 4.22
CA ASP A 117 0.28 1.32 3.41
C ASP A 117 -0.13 1.61 1.95
N VAL A 118 -1.21 2.35 1.76
CA VAL A 118 -1.69 2.69 0.42
C VAL A 118 -0.75 3.65 -0.30
N ASN A 119 -0.34 4.73 0.36
CA ASN A 119 0.51 5.74 -0.28
C ASN A 119 1.94 5.24 -0.53
N ASN A 120 2.45 4.33 0.30
CA ASN A 120 3.70 3.65 0.04
C ASN A 120 3.65 2.82 -1.26
N GLY A 121 2.57 2.06 -1.48
CA GLY A 121 2.37 1.33 -2.73
C GLY A 121 2.21 2.25 -3.93
N ILE A 122 1.40 3.29 -3.82
CA ILE A 122 1.18 4.25 -4.88
C ILE A 122 2.47 5.00 -5.24
N SER A 123 3.28 5.39 -4.26
CA SER A 123 4.55 6.06 -4.53
C SER A 123 5.50 5.20 -5.35
N ARG A 124 5.59 3.91 -5.05
CA ARG A 124 6.42 2.96 -5.82
C ARG A 124 5.91 2.77 -7.24
N ARG A 125 4.59 2.66 -7.42
CA ARG A 125 3.98 2.60 -8.75
C ARG A 125 4.23 3.86 -9.55
N SER A 126 4.23 5.01 -8.91
CA SER A 126 4.54 6.27 -9.58
C SER A 126 5.98 6.30 -10.09
N TRP A 127 6.92 5.72 -9.33
CA TRP A 127 8.30 5.54 -9.78
C TRP A 127 8.42 4.53 -10.93
N ALA A 128 7.56 3.52 -10.96
CA ALA A 128 7.43 2.61 -12.10
C ALA A 128 6.74 3.25 -13.34
N ARG A 129 6.44 4.55 -13.26
CA ARG A 129 5.81 5.35 -14.33
C ARG A 129 4.39 4.94 -14.69
N ASN A 130 3.66 4.37 -13.74
CA ASN A 130 2.25 4.14 -13.89
C ASN A 130 1.51 5.48 -13.78
N ASP A 131 0.80 5.86 -14.85
CA ASP A 131 0.17 7.18 -14.94
C ASP A 131 -0.93 7.39 -13.89
N GLU A 132 -1.72 6.36 -13.58
CA GLU A 132 -2.75 6.42 -12.56
C GLU A 132 -2.15 6.58 -11.15
N ALA A 133 -1.02 5.93 -10.90
CA ALA A 133 -0.30 6.10 -9.64
C ALA A 133 0.32 7.50 -9.52
N ILE A 134 0.85 8.05 -10.60
CA ILE A 134 1.35 9.43 -10.65
C ILE A 134 0.22 10.42 -10.37
N PHE A 135 -0.94 10.21 -10.99
CA PHE A 135 -2.12 11.02 -10.71
C PHE A 135 -2.54 10.92 -9.24
N ALA A 136 -2.66 9.71 -8.71
CA ALA A 136 -3.09 9.48 -7.34
C ALA A 136 -2.15 10.10 -6.31
N ILE A 137 -0.83 9.92 -6.45
CA ILE A 137 0.12 10.47 -5.48
C ILE A 137 0.20 12.01 -5.55
N LYS A 138 0.07 12.60 -6.72
CA LYS A 138 -0.03 14.06 -6.86
C LYS A 138 -1.28 14.61 -6.16
N ARG A 139 -2.41 13.94 -6.32
CA ARG A 139 -3.66 14.30 -5.63
C ARG A 139 -3.50 14.23 -4.12
N GLU A 140 -2.89 13.17 -3.59
CA GLU A 140 -2.67 13.03 -2.15
C GLU A 140 -1.68 14.07 -1.61
N MET A 141 -0.61 14.38 -2.33
CA MET A 141 0.30 15.50 -1.97
C MET A 141 -0.42 16.85 -1.96
N GLY A 142 -1.38 17.05 -2.84
CA GLY A 142 -2.19 18.27 -2.87
C GLY A 142 -3.13 18.39 -1.66
N LYS A 143 -3.61 17.27 -1.12
CA LYS A 143 -4.46 17.22 0.08
C LYS A 143 -3.67 17.30 1.39
N ASN A 144 -2.48 16.75 1.42
CA ASN A 144 -1.65 16.64 2.62
C ASN A 144 -0.25 17.21 2.36
N SER A 145 -0.01 18.42 2.84
CA SER A 145 1.28 19.12 2.66
C SER A 145 2.48 18.44 3.34
N ALA A 146 2.22 17.54 4.30
CA ALA A 146 3.26 16.75 4.95
C ALA A 146 3.69 15.53 4.12
N LEU A 147 2.86 15.10 3.18
CA LEU A 147 3.23 14.04 2.24
C LEU A 147 4.07 14.64 1.10
N LYS A 148 5.31 14.19 1.01
CA LYS A 148 6.23 14.61 -0.06
C LYS A 148 6.84 13.38 -0.71
N VAL A 149 6.52 13.19 -1.97
CA VAL A 149 7.03 12.09 -2.79
C VAL A 149 7.71 12.69 -4.01
N THR A 150 8.94 12.28 -4.25
CA THR A 150 9.62 12.60 -5.50
C THR A 150 9.02 11.76 -6.63
N LEU A 151 9.01 12.28 -7.83
CA LEU A 151 8.48 11.58 -8.99
C LEU A 151 9.56 11.46 -10.06
N PRO A 152 9.50 10.40 -10.89
CA PRO A 152 10.46 10.24 -11.97
C PRO A 152 10.28 11.34 -13.03
N ASN A 153 11.39 11.83 -13.55
CA ASN A 153 11.37 12.71 -14.68
C ASN A 153 11.15 11.90 -15.98
N LYS A 154 10.27 12.39 -16.82
CA LYS A 154 10.07 11.79 -18.14
C LYS A 154 11.16 12.33 -19.07
N VAL A 155 12.03 11.46 -19.51
CA VAL A 155 13.03 11.79 -20.54
C VAL A 155 12.35 11.64 -21.90
N ALA A 156 12.58 12.60 -22.79
CA ALA A 156 12.06 12.51 -24.17
C ALA A 156 12.78 11.37 -24.91
N ASP A 157 12.01 10.52 -25.59
CA ASP A 157 12.54 9.37 -26.34
C ASP A 157 13.61 9.79 -27.35
N SER A 158 13.43 10.97 -27.98
CA SER A 158 14.39 11.59 -28.88
C SER A 158 15.78 11.87 -28.27
N LEU A 159 15.86 11.92 -26.93
CA LEU A 159 17.16 12.12 -26.28
C LEU A 159 18.00 10.84 -26.31
N ILE A 160 17.35 9.70 -26.14
CA ILE A 160 17.98 8.38 -26.20
C ILE A 160 18.44 8.11 -27.64
N GLU A 161 17.55 8.30 -28.61
CA GLU A 161 17.86 8.10 -30.03
C GLU A 161 18.99 8.99 -30.54
N LYS A 162 19.19 10.15 -29.92
CA LYS A 162 20.23 11.10 -30.32
C LYS A 162 21.62 10.76 -29.76
N HIS A 163 21.69 9.97 -28.67
CA HIS A 163 22.93 9.73 -27.91
C HIS A 163 23.36 8.27 -27.88
N PHE A 164 22.54 7.37 -28.38
CA PHE A 164 22.79 5.94 -28.52
C PHE A 164 22.34 5.41 -29.86
#